data_f36d2bc77d52166a0226247bf9740513
#
_entry.id   f36d2bc77d52166a0226247bf9740513
#
_cell.length_a   1.000
_cell.length_b   1.000
_cell.length_c   1.000
_cell.angle_alpha   90.00
_cell.angle_beta   90.00
_cell.angle_gamma   90.00
#
_symmetry.space_group_name_H-M   'P 1'
#
loop_
_entity.id
_entity.type
_entity.pdbx_description
1 polymer ?
#
loop_
_entity_poly.entity_id
_entity_poly.type
_entity_poly.pdbx_seq_one_letter_code
_entity_poly.pdbx_strand_id
1 'polypeptide(L)'
;MSKHAEGVLRRATYDQFNATASPTFDDLTNSLFFSPGDGRIWLNDQRMFLLHTASFGALRRELIETLGIERARELLTRIGYLSGARDANIIRRKWPEGDLASAFTAGPRLHSVEGIVKVTPVHFAFDIDRGSFYGEFLWHDSTEAGEHISAYGISTAPACWMQIGYASGYASAFMGKLIVYREIQCAVMGHSHCHNKGLPADEWDDDAEDDLRFFDFDRTPTRRFVRGGLEPSYASDTTDRSATRSPTSSSDEKKIVGMSAALRAAYHMLERVAATKAAVLFAGESGTGKELFANALHELSRRANKPFVAINCAAIPDTLVEAELFGVERGAYTGATSSRAGRFERASGGTLFLDEIASLSFVAQGKLLRAVQEGEIERVGGSNARSVDVRVVAATNVDLRAVVEARRFREDLFFRLNVFPIDLPPLRDRRDDIPLLMDHFLALYSHRHDRRFTGFTRRAVEALLNYNYPGNIRELQNLIERGVIYAEDGGAIDSVHMFRRGELIKGDVFALGSGGGLQHNNGSSTPSSLPYGELLTNTSSSKSSDVRAVLGGALAKGVGLKELESYACSAALAKTKGNGSAAARLLKITRAQLDYRITKENLAGL
;
A
#
# COMPACT_ATOMS: atom_id res chain seq x y z
N MET A 1 -35.83 22.98 -21.26
CA MET A 1 -34.44 23.48 -21.34
C MET A 1 -33.53 22.36 -20.88
N SER A 2 -32.77 21.85 -21.83
CA SER A 2 -32.04 20.59 -21.80
C SER A 2 -30.82 20.66 -20.85
N LYS A 3 -30.75 19.70 -19.93
CA LYS A 3 -29.50 19.39 -19.20
C LYS A 3 -28.63 18.52 -20.11
N HIS A 4 -27.60 19.09 -20.67
CA HIS A 4 -26.53 18.29 -21.28
C HIS A 4 -25.76 17.60 -20.14
N ALA A 5 -25.95 16.29 -20.03
CA ALA A 5 -24.98 15.43 -19.38
C ALA A 5 -23.77 15.38 -20.30
N GLU A 6 -22.63 15.92 -19.85
CA GLU A 6 -21.33 15.72 -20.50
C GLU A 6 -21.04 14.21 -20.48
N GLY A 7 -21.24 13.59 -21.65
CA GLY A 7 -20.92 12.18 -21.84
C GLY A 7 -19.42 12.02 -21.84
N VAL A 8 -18.90 11.16 -20.97
CA VAL A 8 -17.51 10.66 -21.01
C VAL A 8 -17.21 10.21 -22.43
N LEU A 9 -16.21 10.81 -23.08
CA LEU A 9 -15.78 10.47 -24.44
C LEU A 9 -15.32 9.00 -24.47
N ARG A 10 -16.14 8.14 -25.07
CA ARG A 10 -15.85 6.70 -25.24
C ARG A 10 -15.17 6.36 -26.55
N ARG A 11 -14.81 7.39 -27.32
CA ARG A 11 -14.14 7.32 -28.61
C ARG A 11 -12.91 8.22 -28.61
N ALA A 12 -11.84 7.76 -29.21
CA ALA A 12 -10.62 8.56 -29.39
C ALA A 12 -9.95 8.27 -30.74
N THR A 13 -9.22 9.26 -31.23
CA THR A 13 -8.45 9.18 -32.47
C THR A 13 -7.02 9.72 -32.24
N TYR A 14 -6.14 9.53 -33.23
CA TYR A 14 -4.75 9.96 -33.20
C TYR A 14 -4.56 11.43 -32.79
N ASP A 15 -5.42 12.34 -33.24
CA ASP A 15 -5.30 13.77 -32.91
C ASP A 15 -5.40 14.04 -31.39
N GLN A 16 -6.05 13.14 -30.65
CA GLN A 16 -6.19 13.22 -29.19
C GLN A 16 -4.98 12.62 -28.44
N PHE A 17 -4.11 11.84 -29.11
CA PHE A 17 -2.93 11.27 -28.48
C PHE A 17 -1.93 12.35 -28.00
N ASN A 18 -1.83 13.45 -28.72
CA ASN A 18 -0.95 14.58 -28.39
C ASN A 18 -1.61 15.65 -27.51
N ALA A 19 -2.86 15.43 -27.08
CA ALA A 19 -3.54 16.35 -26.18
C ALA A 19 -2.79 16.47 -24.85
N THR A 20 -2.74 17.69 -24.30
CA THR A 20 -2.10 18.01 -23.01
C THR A 20 -2.89 17.54 -21.80
N ALA A 21 -3.88 16.65 -22.00
CA ALA A 21 -4.72 16.15 -20.94
C ALA A 21 -3.98 15.13 -20.05
N SER A 22 -4.27 15.15 -18.74
CA SER A 22 -3.72 14.23 -17.73
C SER A 22 -4.15 12.76 -17.98
N PRO A 23 -3.28 11.77 -17.67
CA PRO A 23 -1.97 11.98 -17.07
C PRO A 23 -0.89 12.34 -18.09
N THR A 24 -0.19 13.42 -17.84
CA THR A 24 0.99 13.85 -18.59
C THR A 24 2.23 13.04 -18.18
N PHE A 25 3.37 13.21 -18.87
CA PHE A 25 4.65 12.64 -18.42
C PHE A 25 5.03 13.13 -17.02
N ASP A 26 4.78 14.40 -16.71
CA ASP A 26 5.06 14.97 -15.39
C ASP A 26 4.16 14.35 -14.31
N ASP A 27 2.88 14.10 -14.57
CA ASP A 27 1.98 13.42 -13.66
C ASP A 27 2.45 12.00 -13.34
N LEU A 28 2.88 11.24 -14.37
CA LEU A 28 3.39 9.88 -14.22
C LEU A 28 4.74 9.87 -13.50
N THR A 29 5.66 10.78 -13.86
CA THR A 29 6.97 10.91 -13.23
C THR A 29 6.83 11.31 -11.76
N ASN A 30 5.90 12.23 -11.45
CA ASN A 30 5.59 12.62 -10.09
C ASN A 30 4.94 11.50 -9.26
N SER A 31 4.44 10.45 -9.90
CA SER A 31 3.91 9.26 -9.24
C SER A 31 4.99 8.23 -8.87
N LEU A 32 6.24 8.45 -9.27
CA LEU A 32 7.38 7.58 -8.97
C LEU A 32 8.11 8.09 -7.73
N PHE A 33 8.16 7.26 -6.68
CA PHE A 33 8.76 7.60 -5.39
C PHE A 33 9.92 6.67 -5.08
N PHE A 34 11.02 7.24 -4.64
CA PHE A 34 12.21 6.52 -4.17
C PHE A 34 12.34 6.71 -2.66
N SER A 35 12.40 5.60 -1.92
CA SER A 35 12.70 5.58 -0.49
C SER A 35 13.98 4.78 -0.24
N PRO A 36 15.18 5.38 -0.44
CA PRO A 36 16.46 4.67 -0.35
C PRO A 36 16.72 4.09 1.04
N GLY A 37 16.28 4.77 2.10
CA GLY A 37 16.41 4.31 3.47
C GLY A 37 15.71 2.99 3.75
N ASP A 38 14.60 2.72 3.05
CA ASP A 38 13.84 1.47 3.12
C ASP A 38 14.14 0.50 1.98
N GLY A 39 14.97 0.90 0.99
CA GLY A 39 15.24 0.12 -0.21
C GLY A 39 14.00 -0.07 -1.09
N ARG A 40 13.10 0.91 -1.15
CA ARG A 40 11.82 0.79 -1.86
C ARG A 40 11.65 1.85 -2.94
N ILE A 41 11.00 1.43 -4.03
CA ILE A 41 10.57 2.28 -5.13
C ILE A 41 9.08 2.02 -5.34
N TRP A 42 8.31 3.07 -5.52
CA TRP A 42 6.88 3.01 -5.76
C TRP A 42 6.51 3.76 -7.02
N LEU A 43 5.65 3.17 -7.83
CA LEU A 43 4.92 3.85 -8.88
C LEU A 43 3.45 3.85 -8.48
N ASN A 44 2.95 4.99 -8.04
CA ASN A 44 1.66 5.08 -7.37
C ASN A 44 1.58 4.17 -6.12
N ASP A 45 0.65 3.21 -6.11
CA ASP A 45 0.45 2.20 -5.07
C ASP A 45 1.19 0.87 -5.36
N GLN A 46 1.93 0.79 -6.47
CA GLN A 46 2.66 -0.41 -6.85
C GLN A 46 4.13 -0.34 -6.45
N ARG A 47 4.60 -1.37 -5.79
CA ARG A 47 6.02 -1.51 -5.50
C ARG A 47 6.78 -1.90 -6.77
N MET A 48 7.80 -1.13 -7.07
CA MET A 48 8.72 -1.34 -8.19
C MET A 48 10.10 -1.77 -7.70
N PHE A 49 10.91 -2.29 -8.59
CA PHE A 49 12.35 -2.46 -8.40
C PHE A 49 13.07 -2.09 -9.69
N LEU A 50 14.31 -1.61 -9.56
CA LEU A 50 15.17 -1.36 -10.70
C LEU A 50 15.93 -2.63 -11.05
N LEU A 51 15.89 -3.02 -12.30
CA LEU A 51 16.63 -4.14 -12.83
C LEU A 51 17.51 -3.65 -13.98
N HIS A 52 18.79 -4.01 -13.97
CA HIS A 52 19.65 -3.74 -15.11
C HIS A 52 19.14 -4.48 -16.34
N THR A 53 19.16 -3.82 -17.52
CA THR A 53 18.74 -4.44 -18.80
C THR A 53 19.51 -5.72 -19.08
N ALA A 54 20.82 -5.74 -18.81
CA ALA A 54 21.64 -6.95 -18.92
C ALA A 54 21.19 -8.11 -18.01
N SER A 55 20.68 -7.81 -16.79
CA SER A 55 20.12 -8.82 -15.89
C SER A 55 18.79 -9.38 -16.41
N PHE A 56 17.97 -8.51 -17.01
CA PHE A 56 16.77 -8.93 -17.72
C PHE A 56 17.11 -9.78 -18.93
N GLY A 57 18.13 -9.38 -19.72
CA GLY A 57 18.65 -10.16 -20.84
C GLY A 57 19.15 -11.54 -20.43
N ALA A 58 19.88 -11.64 -19.30
CA ALA A 58 20.35 -12.90 -18.75
C ALA A 58 19.19 -13.81 -18.33
N LEU A 59 18.18 -13.26 -17.61
CA LEU A 59 16.98 -14.00 -17.24
C LEU A 59 16.24 -14.53 -18.49
N ARG A 60 16.08 -13.68 -19.50
CA ARG A 60 15.43 -14.02 -20.75
C ARG A 60 16.16 -15.15 -21.48
N ARG A 61 17.49 -15.09 -21.53
CA ARG A 61 18.33 -16.13 -22.10
C ARG A 61 18.15 -17.46 -21.36
N GLU A 62 18.22 -17.46 -20.06
CA GLU A 62 18.04 -18.66 -19.23
C GLU A 62 16.66 -19.31 -19.48
N LEU A 63 15.61 -18.50 -19.61
CA LEU A 63 14.28 -19.01 -19.95
C LEU A 63 14.25 -19.67 -21.33
N ILE A 64 14.89 -19.05 -22.34
CA ILE A 64 14.94 -19.59 -23.71
C ILE A 64 15.75 -20.89 -23.74
N GLU A 65 16.91 -20.92 -23.11
CA GLU A 65 17.81 -22.09 -23.11
C GLU A 65 17.24 -23.27 -22.31
N THR A 66 16.53 -22.99 -21.22
CA THR A 66 15.97 -24.03 -20.35
C THR A 66 14.64 -24.58 -20.87
N LEU A 67 13.74 -23.71 -21.35
CA LEU A 67 12.36 -24.06 -21.67
C LEU A 67 12.10 -24.18 -23.19
N GLY A 68 13.04 -23.71 -24.01
CA GLY A 68 12.84 -23.50 -25.45
C GLY A 68 12.12 -22.18 -25.75
N ILE A 69 12.30 -21.70 -27.00
CA ILE A 69 11.86 -20.38 -27.44
C ILE A 69 10.34 -20.18 -27.32
N GLU A 70 9.57 -21.19 -27.71
CA GLU A 70 8.10 -21.12 -27.69
C GLU A 70 7.54 -20.95 -26.27
N ARG A 71 8.06 -21.72 -25.32
CA ARG A 71 7.60 -21.66 -23.93
C ARG A 71 8.06 -20.37 -23.23
N ALA A 72 9.28 -19.91 -23.53
CA ALA A 72 9.79 -18.63 -23.06
C ALA A 72 8.94 -17.47 -23.59
N ARG A 73 8.58 -17.50 -24.88
CA ARG A 73 7.69 -16.52 -25.52
C ARG A 73 6.32 -16.52 -24.82
N GLU A 74 5.71 -17.67 -24.62
CA GLU A 74 4.43 -17.80 -23.92
C GLU A 74 4.47 -17.16 -22.53
N LEU A 75 5.50 -17.47 -21.73
CA LEU A 75 5.64 -16.93 -20.37
C LEU A 75 5.84 -15.41 -20.37
N LEU A 76 6.75 -14.90 -21.20
CA LEU A 76 7.03 -13.48 -21.27
C LEU A 76 5.84 -12.67 -21.78
N THR A 77 5.13 -13.17 -22.80
CA THR A 77 3.89 -12.53 -23.30
C THR A 77 2.83 -12.44 -22.19
N ARG A 78 2.64 -13.51 -21.42
CA ARG A 78 1.67 -13.53 -20.31
C ARG A 78 2.05 -12.62 -19.16
N ILE A 79 3.33 -12.59 -18.77
CA ILE A 79 3.82 -11.67 -17.74
C ILE A 79 3.56 -10.22 -18.19
N GLY A 80 3.89 -9.90 -19.43
CA GLY A 80 3.60 -8.60 -20.01
C GLY A 80 2.12 -8.25 -19.97
N TYR A 81 1.25 -9.16 -20.42
CA TYR A 81 -0.20 -8.97 -20.42
C TYR A 81 -0.75 -8.63 -19.03
N LEU A 82 -0.34 -9.37 -18.02
CA LEU A 82 -0.76 -9.15 -16.65
C LEU A 82 -0.28 -7.79 -16.12
N SER A 83 0.94 -7.38 -16.49
CA SER A 83 1.50 -6.08 -16.12
C SER A 83 0.71 -4.94 -16.76
N GLY A 84 0.48 -4.99 -18.07
CA GLY A 84 -0.29 -3.98 -18.79
C GLY A 84 -1.73 -3.86 -18.31
N ALA A 85 -2.42 -4.98 -18.06
CA ALA A 85 -3.77 -4.96 -17.53
C ALA A 85 -3.84 -4.35 -16.12
N ARG A 86 -2.82 -4.58 -15.28
CA ARG A 86 -2.70 -3.96 -13.95
C ARG A 86 -2.55 -2.46 -14.06
N ASP A 87 -1.66 -1.98 -14.91
CA ASP A 87 -1.39 -0.56 -15.08
C ASP A 87 -2.59 0.20 -15.65
N ALA A 88 -3.30 -0.41 -16.60
CA ALA A 88 -4.57 0.12 -17.10
C ALA A 88 -5.59 0.35 -15.95
N ASN A 89 -5.69 -0.62 -15.03
CA ASN A 89 -6.58 -0.50 -13.88
C ASN A 89 -6.13 0.58 -12.88
N ILE A 90 -4.81 0.78 -12.70
CA ILE A 90 -4.26 1.86 -11.87
C ILE A 90 -4.63 3.21 -12.46
N ILE A 91 -4.38 3.40 -13.76
CA ILE A 91 -4.69 4.64 -14.47
C ILE A 91 -6.18 4.96 -14.38
N ARG A 92 -7.06 3.99 -14.65
CA ARG A 92 -8.51 4.19 -14.55
C ARG A 92 -8.99 4.57 -13.15
N ARG A 93 -8.37 4.05 -12.11
CA ARG A 93 -8.72 4.39 -10.72
C ARG A 93 -8.24 5.78 -10.32
N LYS A 94 -7.05 6.17 -10.75
CA LYS A 94 -6.44 7.46 -10.35
C LYS A 94 -6.96 8.66 -11.11
N TRP A 95 -7.41 8.45 -12.36
CA TRP A 95 -7.98 9.51 -13.20
C TRP A 95 -9.39 9.13 -13.68
N PRO A 96 -10.34 8.94 -12.76
CA PRO A 96 -11.70 8.49 -13.09
C PRO A 96 -12.49 9.52 -13.88
N GLU A 97 -12.19 10.81 -13.73
CA GLU A 97 -12.82 11.93 -14.44
C GLU A 97 -12.06 12.33 -15.71
N GLY A 98 -10.90 11.69 -15.95
CA GLY A 98 -10.11 11.91 -17.15
C GLY A 98 -10.85 11.44 -18.41
N ASP A 99 -10.64 12.15 -19.51
CA ASP A 99 -11.00 11.66 -20.84
C ASP A 99 -10.40 10.27 -21.06
N LEU A 100 -11.21 9.32 -21.47
CA LEU A 100 -10.80 7.93 -21.66
C LEU A 100 -9.65 7.79 -22.68
N ALA A 101 -9.59 8.68 -23.66
CA ALA A 101 -8.49 8.76 -24.60
C ALA A 101 -7.18 9.14 -23.93
N SER A 102 -7.20 10.13 -23.06
CA SER A 102 -6.03 10.54 -22.27
C SER A 102 -5.57 9.44 -21.33
N ALA A 103 -6.50 8.76 -20.66
CA ALA A 103 -6.19 7.62 -19.83
C ALA A 103 -5.57 6.47 -20.65
N PHE A 104 -6.08 6.18 -21.85
CA PHE A 104 -5.49 5.17 -22.72
C PHE A 104 -4.06 5.54 -23.16
N THR A 105 -3.81 6.81 -23.50
CA THR A 105 -2.47 7.27 -23.92
C THR A 105 -1.44 7.28 -22.78
N ALA A 106 -1.86 7.13 -21.54
CA ALA A 106 -0.96 6.99 -20.41
C ALA A 106 -0.11 5.70 -20.47
N GLY A 107 -0.62 4.59 -21.02
CA GLY A 107 0.12 3.34 -21.12
C GLY A 107 1.45 3.47 -21.89
N PRO A 108 1.45 3.97 -23.13
CA PRO A 108 2.67 4.27 -23.87
C PRO A 108 3.65 5.20 -23.13
N ARG A 109 3.13 6.22 -22.42
CA ARG A 109 3.95 7.12 -21.61
C ARG A 109 4.55 6.41 -20.39
N LEU A 110 3.78 5.54 -19.75
CA LEU A 110 4.22 4.76 -18.61
C LEU A 110 5.38 3.82 -19.00
N HIS A 111 5.27 3.11 -20.12
CA HIS A 111 6.34 2.28 -20.68
C HIS A 111 7.65 3.07 -20.89
N SER A 112 7.53 4.34 -21.29
CA SER A 112 8.70 5.22 -21.44
C SER A 112 9.27 5.67 -20.09
N VAL A 113 8.42 5.93 -19.09
CA VAL A 113 8.84 6.27 -17.71
C VAL A 113 9.52 5.08 -17.04
N GLU A 114 9.08 3.85 -17.30
CA GLU A 114 9.70 2.62 -16.81
C GLU A 114 11.04 2.30 -17.52
N GLY A 115 11.39 3.03 -18.58
CA GLY A 115 12.64 2.83 -19.32
C GLY A 115 12.65 1.58 -20.20
N ILE A 116 11.48 1.05 -20.56
CA ILE A 116 11.35 -0.18 -21.34
C ILE A 116 11.48 0.10 -22.83
N VAL A 117 10.76 1.12 -23.33
CA VAL A 117 10.71 1.46 -24.76
C VAL A 117 10.17 2.88 -24.99
N LYS A 118 10.66 3.59 -26.01
CA LYS A 118 10.06 4.83 -26.47
C LYS A 118 8.98 4.53 -27.50
N VAL A 119 7.73 4.88 -27.19
CA VAL A 119 6.56 4.62 -28.03
C VAL A 119 6.19 5.87 -28.83
N THR A 120 6.04 5.72 -30.16
CA THR A 120 5.54 6.76 -31.05
C THR A 120 4.28 6.26 -31.76
N PRO A 121 3.13 6.94 -31.65
CA PRO A 121 1.91 6.55 -32.34
C PRO A 121 2.01 6.83 -33.84
N VAL A 122 1.48 5.93 -34.65
CA VAL A 122 1.30 6.10 -36.11
C VAL A 122 -0.18 6.33 -36.42
N HIS A 123 -1.03 5.41 -35.98
CA HIS A 123 -2.46 5.53 -36.10
C HIS A 123 -3.13 4.89 -34.89
N PHE A 124 -4.23 5.52 -34.45
CA PHE A 124 -4.90 5.07 -33.24
C PHE A 124 -6.37 5.50 -33.27
N ALA A 125 -7.26 4.55 -33.10
CA ALA A 125 -8.70 4.81 -32.98
C ALA A 125 -9.38 3.69 -32.18
N PHE A 126 -10.30 4.04 -31.28
CA PHE A 126 -11.14 3.07 -30.60
C PHE A 126 -12.54 3.61 -30.32
N ASP A 127 -13.48 2.69 -30.18
CA ASP A 127 -14.85 2.93 -29.74
C ASP A 127 -15.28 1.76 -28.84
N ILE A 128 -15.34 2.01 -27.52
CA ILE A 128 -15.66 0.96 -26.53
C ILE A 128 -17.10 0.45 -26.70
N ASP A 129 -18.04 1.34 -27.03
CA ASP A 129 -19.46 0.97 -27.17
C ASP A 129 -19.69 0.05 -28.39
N ARG A 130 -18.89 0.24 -29.44
CA ARG A 130 -18.89 -0.61 -30.64
C ARG A 130 -17.93 -1.78 -30.55
N GLY A 131 -17.05 -1.81 -29.55
CA GLY A 131 -16.00 -2.82 -29.39
C GLY A 131 -14.93 -2.75 -30.48
N SER A 132 -14.82 -1.64 -31.25
CA SER A 132 -13.83 -1.48 -32.31
C SER A 132 -12.55 -0.87 -31.76
N PHE A 133 -11.42 -1.39 -32.22
CA PHE A 133 -10.08 -0.94 -31.83
C PHE A 133 -9.11 -1.08 -32.99
N TYR A 134 -8.32 -0.05 -33.21
CA TYR A 134 -7.16 -0.06 -34.09
C TYR A 134 -6.03 0.73 -33.44
N GLY A 135 -4.85 0.11 -33.28
CA GLY A 135 -3.68 0.77 -32.74
C GLY A 135 -2.43 0.42 -33.52
N GLU A 136 -1.68 1.41 -33.99
CA GLU A 136 -0.44 1.25 -34.73
C GLU A 136 0.62 2.16 -34.14
N PHE A 137 1.76 1.57 -33.73
CA PHE A 137 2.80 2.25 -32.98
C PHE A 137 4.19 1.83 -33.44
N LEU A 138 5.13 2.78 -33.39
CA LEU A 138 6.56 2.51 -33.54
C LEU A 138 7.21 2.48 -32.15
N TRP A 139 8.04 1.48 -31.93
CA TRP A 139 8.84 1.32 -30.73
C TRP A 139 10.31 1.53 -31.05
N HIS A 140 10.93 2.51 -30.38
CA HIS A 140 12.32 2.85 -30.51
C HIS A 140 13.06 2.44 -29.24
N ASP A 141 14.31 1.99 -29.39
CA ASP A 141 15.18 1.60 -28.28
C ASP A 141 14.54 0.54 -27.35
N SER A 142 13.90 -0.49 -27.96
CA SER A 142 13.33 -1.59 -27.20
C SER A 142 14.40 -2.34 -26.42
N THR A 143 14.29 -2.37 -25.09
CA THR A 143 15.20 -3.12 -24.22
C THR A 143 15.17 -4.62 -24.56
N GLU A 144 14.00 -5.17 -24.86
CA GLU A 144 13.82 -6.58 -25.18
C GLU A 144 14.48 -6.96 -26.50
N ALA A 145 14.35 -6.11 -27.53
CA ALA A 145 15.04 -6.28 -28.79
C ALA A 145 16.57 -6.16 -28.64
N GLY A 146 17.04 -5.14 -27.93
CA GLY A 146 18.46 -4.92 -27.67
C GLY A 146 19.14 -6.10 -26.98
N GLU A 147 18.54 -6.62 -25.92
CA GLU A 147 19.04 -7.78 -25.18
C GLU A 147 18.99 -9.08 -26.03
N HIS A 148 17.96 -9.24 -26.89
CA HIS A 148 17.90 -10.38 -27.79
C HIS A 148 19.01 -10.35 -28.85
N ILE A 149 19.22 -9.18 -29.47
CA ILE A 149 20.31 -8.99 -30.46
C ILE A 149 21.67 -9.26 -29.80
N SER A 150 21.86 -8.75 -28.58
CA SER A 150 23.10 -8.98 -27.84
C SER A 150 23.39 -10.46 -27.55
N ALA A 151 22.35 -11.26 -27.31
CA ALA A 151 22.49 -12.66 -26.96
C ALA A 151 22.54 -13.61 -28.18
N TYR A 152 21.71 -13.32 -29.20
CA TYR A 152 21.46 -14.25 -30.30
C TYR A 152 21.71 -13.66 -31.69
N GLY A 153 22.01 -12.35 -31.80
CA GLY A 153 22.14 -11.67 -33.07
C GLY A 153 20.80 -11.37 -33.75
N ILE A 154 20.86 -11.12 -35.08
CA ILE A 154 19.68 -10.88 -35.91
C ILE A 154 18.92 -12.22 -36.10
N SER A 155 17.59 -12.16 -35.96
CA SER A 155 16.68 -13.30 -36.09
C SER A 155 15.71 -13.10 -37.27
N THR A 156 15.03 -14.16 -37.66
CA THR A 156 13.98 -14.12 -38.70
C THR A 156 12.57 -13.87 -38.11
N ALA A 157 12.44 -13.88 -36.78
CA ALA A 157 11.18 -13.69 -36.09
C ALA A 157 11.27 -12.56 -35.05
N PRO A 158 10.16 -11.88 -34.76
CA PRO A 158 10.12 -10.81 -33.77
C PRO A 158 10.30 -11.36 -32.34
N ALA A 159 10.86 -10.53 -31.45
CA ALA A 159 11.26 -10.98 -30.12
C ALA A 159 10.87 -10.05 -28.97
N CYS A 160 10.03 -9.05 -29.16
CA CYS A 160 9.55 -8.15 -28.08
C CYS A 160 8.30 -8.71 -27.38
N TRP A 161 8.41 -9.95 -26.88
CA TRP A 161 7.25 -10.71 -26.43
C TRP A 161 6.58 -10.15 -25.18
N MET A 162 7.36 -9.70 -24.20
CA MET A 162 6.81 -9.12 -22.98
C MET A 162 6.15 -7.78 -23.27
N GLN A 163 6.74 -6.96 -24.14
CA GLN A 163 6.20 -5.66 -24.55
C GLN A 163 4.89 -5.82 -25.35
N ILE A 164 4.82 -6.79 -26.25
CA ILE A 164 3.57 -7.15 -26.98
C ILE A 164 2.51 -7.61 -26.01
N GLY A 165 2.88 -8.42 -25.04
CA GLY A 165 1.98 -8.82 -23.95
C GLY A 165 1.43 -7.61 -23.20
N TYR A 166 2.31 -6.70 -22.78
CA TYR A 166 1.92 -5.48 -22.06
C TYR A 166 0.93 -4.62 -22.85
N ALA A 167 1.24 -4.31 -24.10
CA ALA A 167 0.34 -3.51 -24.95
C ALA A 167 -1.03 -4.18 -25.11
N SER A 168 -1.05 -5.49 -25.32
CA SER A 168 -2.27 -6.29 -25.43
C SER A 168 -3.09 -6.27 -24.14
N GLY A 169 -2.45 -6.47 -22.98
CA GLY A 169 -3.10 -6.46 -21.68
C GLY A 169 -3.66 -5.10 -21.31
N TYR A 170 -2.89 -4.03 -21.56
CA TYR A 170 -3.31 -2.66 -21.32
C TYR A 170 -4.55 -2.30 -22.16
N ALA A 171 -4.49 -2.52 -23.48
CA ALA A 171 -5.62 -2.23 -24.37
C ALA A 171 -6.84 -3.09 -24.05
N SER A 172 -6.67 -4.39 -23.77
CA SER A 172 -7.77 -5.28 -23.41
C SER A 172 -8.50 -4.83 -22.14
N ALA A 173 -7.76 -4.39 -21.12
CA ALA A 173 -8.36 -3.89 -19.88
C ALA A 173 -9.19 -2.61 -20.10
N PHE A 174 -8.77 -1.74 -21.03
CA PHE A 174 -9.55 -0.55 -21.40
C PHE A 174 -10.78 -0.89 -22.24
N MET A 175 -10.63 -1.78 -23.20
CA MET A 175 -11.70 -2.12 -24.15
C MET A 175 -12.76 -3.08 -23.54
N GLY A 176 -12.40 -3.80 -22.46
CA GLY A 176 -13.23 -4.89 -21.93
C GLY A 176 -13.38 -6.08 -22.89
N LYS A 177 -12.52 -6.15 -23.92
CA LYS A 177 -12.46 -7.18 -24.97
C LYS A 177 -11.00 -7.52 -25.21
N LEU A 178 -10.69 -8.74 -25.60
CA LEU A 178 -9.32 -9.15 -25.91
C LEU A 178 -8.81 -8.39 -27.14
N ILE A 179 -7.81 -7.52 -26.93
CA ILE A 179 -7.04 -6.83 -27.95
C ILE A 179 -5.69 -7.50 -28.03
N VAL A 180 -5.25 -7.86 -29.20
CA VAL A 180 -3.94 -8.50 -29.44
C VAL A 180 -3.09 -7.61 -30.33
N TYR A 181 -1.89 -7.30 -29.82
CA TYR A 181 -0.85 -6.64 -30.60
C TYR A 181 0.07 -7.67 -31.23
N ARG A 182 0.55 -7.36 -32.45
CA ARG A 182 1.55 -8.12 -33.18
C ARG A 182 2.64 -7.20 -33.70
N GLU A 183 3.89 -7.67 -33.66
CA GLU A 183 5.00 -6.99 -34.33
C GLU A 183 4.96 -7.35 -35.82
N ILE A 184 4.81 -6.32 -36.65
CA ILE A 184 4.90 -6.44 -38.13
C ILE A 184 6.35 -6.33 -38.59
N GLN A 185 7.14 -5.47 -37.90
CA GLN A 185 8.57 -5.32 -38.06
C GLN A 185 9.21 -5.27 -36.67
N CYS A 186 10.41 -5.82 -36.55
CA CYS A 186 11.15 -5.82 -35.30
C CYS A 186 12.63 -5.47 -35.57
N ALA A 187 13.23 -4.74 -34.62
CA ALA A 187 14.66 -4.43 -34.67
C ALA A 187 15.51 -5.72 -34.66
N VAL A 188 15.05 -6.77 -34.01
CA VAL A 188 15.67 -8.10 -34.01
C VAL A 188 15.74 -8.70 -35.44
N MET A 189 14.84 -8.30 -36.32
CA MET A 189 14.81 -8.74 -37.72
C MET A 189 15.65 -7.83 -38.65
N GLY A 190 16.42 -6.89 -38.09
CA GLY A 190 17.26 -5.96 -38.83
C GLY A 190 16.59 -4.65 -39.24
N HIS A 191 15.37 -4.37 -38.75
CA HIS A 191 14.71 -3.08 -38.94
C HIS A 191 15.23 -2.03 -37.97
N SER A 192 15.09 -0.73 -38.32
CA SER A 192 15.56 0.39 -37.50
C SER A 192 14.73 0.61 -36.22
N HIS A 193 13.54 0.06 -36.17
CA HIS A 193 12.58 0.13 -35.04
C HIS A 193 11.62 -1.05 -35.11
N CYS A 194 10.86 -1.26 -34.04
CA CYS A 194 9.77 -2.24 -34.05
C CYS A 194 8.46 -1.54 -34.44
N HIS A 195 7.69 -2.15 -35.31
CA HIS A 195 6.40 -1.67 -35.79
C HIS A 195 5.30 -2.64 -35.35
N ASN A 196 4.33 -2.14 -34.60
CA ASN A 196 3.30 -2.95 -33.96
C ASN A 196 1.90 -2.53 -34.37
N LYS A 197 1.03 -3.51 -34.57
CA LYS A 197 -0.38 -3.30 -34.87
C LYS A 197 -1.23 -4.07 -33.86
N GLY A 198 -2.27 -3.41 -33.33
CA GLY A 198 -3.23 -3.98 -32.39
C GLY A 198 -4.64 -3.98 -32.94
N LEU A 199 -5.32 -5.12 -32.86
CA LEU A 199 -6.72 -5.32 -33.25
C LEU A 199 -7.43 -6.17 -32.20
N PRO A 200 -8.78 -6.16 -32.18
CA PRO A 200 -9.55 -7.20 -31.51
C PRO A 200 -9.13 -8.59 -31.98
N ALA A 201 -9.10 -9.56 -31.06
CA ALA A 201 -8.63 -10.91 -31.38
C ALA A 201 -9.43 -11.60 -32.51
N ASP A 202 -10.71 -11.26 -32.62
CA ASP A 202 -11.65 -11.77 -33.64
C ASP A 202 -11.58 -11.03 -34.99
N GLU A 203 -10.76 -9.97 -35.10
CA GLU A 203 -10.52 -9.20 -36.34
C GLU A 203 -9.16 -9.50 -36.98
N TRP A 204 -8.37 -10.38 -36.38
CA TRP A 204 -7.15 -10.88 -36.98
C TRP A 204 -7.43 -12.01 -37.97
N ASP A 205 -6.68 -12.02 -39.10
CA ASP A 205 -6.73 -13.08 -40.10
C ASP A 205 -6.11 -14.40 -39.57
N ASP A 206 -6.30 -15.51 -40.30
CA ASP A 206 -5.82 -16.85 -39.95
C ASP A 206 -4.31 -16.91 -39.68
N ASP A 207 -3.52 -16.03 -40.27
CA ASP A 207 -2.06 -15.89 -40.02
C ASP A 207 -1.70 -15.50 -38.57
N ALA A 208 -2.69 -15.08 -37.78
CA ALA A 208 -2.51 -14.69 -36.39
C ALA A 208 -2.75 -15.85 -35.40
N GLU A 209 -3.22 -17.01 -35.84
CA GLU A 209 -3.59 -18.13 -34.95
C GLU A 209 -2.42 -18.54 -34.04
N ASP A 210 -1.21 -18.59 -34.60
CA ASP A 210 0.01 -18.89 -33.84
C ASP A 210 0.32 -17.86 -32.73
N ASP A 211 0.00 -16.59 -32.92
CA ASP A 211 0.21 -15.55 -31.93
C ASP A 211 -0.93 -15.52 -30.90
N LEU A 212 -2.18 -15.76 -31.34
CA LEU A 212 -3.37 -15.78 -30.48
C LEU A 212 -3.29 -16.88 -29.42
N ARG A 213 -2.66 -18.01 -29.71
CA ARG A 213 -2.48 -19.11 -28.72
C ARG A 213 -1.76 -18.69 -27.45
N PHE A 214 -0.87 -17.67 -27.52
CA PHE A 214 -0.16 -17.18 -26.34
C PHE A 214 -1.05 -16.40 -25.38
N PHE A 215 -2.22 -15.99 -25.82
CA PHE A 215 -3.25 -15.30 -25.04
C PHE A 215 -4.39 -16.21 -24.57
N ASP A 216 -4.29 -17.54 -24.82
CA ASP A 216 -5.23 -18.52 -24.28
C ASP A 216 -4.88 -18.87 -22.84
N PHE A 217 -5.49 -18.16 -21.90
CA PHE A 217 -5.28 -18.31 -20.46
C PHE A 217 -6.00 -19.52 -19.85
N ASP A 218 -6.92 -20.16 -20.57
CA ASP A 218 -7.71 -21.30 -20.06
C ASP A 218 -6.96 -22.64 -20.10
N ARG A 219 -5.94 -22.75 -20.94
CA ARG A 219 -5.16 -24.00 -21.14
C ARG A 219 -4.02 -24.25 -20.16
N THR A 220 -3.77 -23.35 -19.18
CA THR A 220 -2.55 -23.44 -18.34
C THR A 220 -2.83 -23.41 -16.85
N PRO A 221 -1.90 -23.96 -16.00
CA PRO A 221 -1.93 -23.86 -14.55
C PRO A 221 -1.97 -22.42 -14.02
N THR A 222 -1.69 -21.43 -14.87
CA THR A 222 -1.76 -19.99 -14.60
C THR A 222 -3.18 -19.52 -14.28
N ARG A 223 -4.21 -20.32 -14.56
CA ARG A 223 -5.60 -20.05 -14.14
C ARG A 223 -5.73 -19.77 -12.64
N ARG A 224 -4.85 -20.38 -11.80
CA ARG A 224 -4.77 -20.08 -10.37
C ARG A 224 -4.13 -18.71 -10.09
N PHE A 225 -3.18 -18.28 -10.93
CA PHE A 225 -2.53 -16.96 -10.80
C PHE A 225 -3.44 -15.83 -11.28
N VAL A 226 -4.17 -16.04 -12.37
CA VAL A 226 -5.13 -15.04 -12.90
C VAL A 226 -6.35 -14.92 -11.98
N ARG A 227 -6.86 -16.02 -11.41
CA ARG A 227 -8.00 -16.00 -10.48
C ARG A 227 -7.62 -15.74 -9.01
N GLY A 228 -6.40 -16.02 -8.60
CA GLY A 228 -5.97 -15.88 -7.21
C GLY A 228 -5.11 -14.66 -6.90
N GLY A 229 -4.66 -13.88 -7.88
CA GLY A 229 -3.71 -12.78 -7.68
C GLY A 229 -4.06 -11.45 -8.34
N LEU A 230 -5.11 -11.38 -9.14
CA LEU A 230 -5.48 -10.19 -9.92
C LEU A 230 -6.96 -9.84 -9.88
N GLU A 231 -7.77 -10.57 -9.13
CA GLU A 231 -9.07 -10.01 -8.77
C GLU A 231 -8.89 -9.14 -7.52
N PRO A 232 -8.90 -7.78 -7.65
CA PRO A 232 -9.59 -7.01 -6.66
C PRO A 232 -11.02 -7.55 -6.71
N SER A 233 -11.62 -7.91 -5.58
CA SER A 233 -12.98 -8.46 -5.48
C SER A 233 -14.06 -7.45 -5.94
N TYR A 234 -13.91 -6.93 -7.15
CA TYR A 234 -14.80 -6.00 -7.86
C TYR A 234 -15.23 -6.52 -9.23
N ALA A 235 -14.83 -7.73 -9.63
CA ALA A 235 -15.21 -8.32 -10.92
C ALA A 235 -16.12 -9.53 -10.74
N SER A 236 -17.25 -9.35 -10.05
CA SER A 236 -18.43 -10.19 -10.23
C SER A 236 -19.66 -9.33 -9.95
N ASP A 237 -20.07 -8.58 -10.95
CA ASP A 237 -21.44 -8.23 -11.26
C ASP A 237 -21.48 -7.21 -12.41
N THR A 238 -21.20 -7.69 -13.64
CA THR A 238 -21.56 -6.96 -14.85
C THR A 238 -22.62 -7.75 -15.63
N THR A 239 -23.71 -8.10 -14.98
CA THR A 239 -24.98 -8.42 -15.62
C THR A 239 -26.08 -8.01 -14.63
N ASP A 240 -26.30 -6.75 -14.47
CA ASP A 240 -27.61 -6.10 -14.33
C ASP A 240 -27.41 -4.60 -14.03
N ARG A 241 -27.40 -3.78 -15.07
CA ARG A 241 -27.46 -2.32 -14.94
C ARG A 241 -28.92 -1.88 -14.93
N SER A 242 -29.63 -2.13 -13.81
CA SER A 242 -30.80 -1.36 -13.44
C SER A 242 -31.21 -1.63 -11.99
N ALA A 243 -30.39 -1.18 -11.04
CA ALA A 243 -30.86 -0.89 -9.69
C ALA A 243 -29.77 -0.05 -8.99
N THR A 244 -30.11 1.17 -8.68
CA THR A 244 -29.44 2.01 -7.67
C THR A 244 -29.25 1.21 -6.39
N ARG A 245 -28.10 0.55 -6.23
CA ARG A 245 -27.68 0.01 -4.93
C ARG A 245 -26.78 1.04 -4.26
N SER A 246 -27.34 1.74 -3.31
CA SER A 246 -26.61 2.43 -2.25
C SER A 246 -25.64 1.44 -1.59
N PRO A 247 -24.36 1.77 -1.39
CA PRO A 247 -23.44 0.94 -0.62
C PRO A 247 -23.74 1.12 0.87
N THR A 248 -24.73 0.39 1.36
CA THR A 248 -25.04 0.23 2.77
C THR A 248 -24.99 -1.25 3.10
N SER A 249 -23.79 -1.78 3.30
CA SER A 249 -23.65 -3.02 4.04
C SER A 249 -22.40 -2.99 4.88
N SER A 250 -22.56 -3.30 6.15
CA SER A 250 -21.51 -3.53 7.17
C SER A 250 -20.50 -4.63 6.80
N SER A 251 -20.51 -5.12 5.56
CA SER A 251 -19.63 -6.16 5.04
C SER A 251 -18.27 -5.62 4.55
N ASP A 252 -18.18 -4.36 4.11
CA ASP A 252 -16.93 -3.80 3.60
C ASP A 252 -15.92 -3.45 4.71
N GLU A 253 -16.39 -3.18 5.92
CA GLU A 253 -15.52 -2.94 7.08
C GLU A 253 -14.80 -4.20 7.59
N LYS A 254 -15.26 -5.41 7.21
CA LYS A 254 -14.73 -6.69 7.69
C LYS A 254 -13.76 -7.38 6.74
N LYS A 255 -13.32 -6.70 5.69
CA LYS A 255 -12.45 -7.30 4.68
C LYS A 255 -10.98 -7.17 5.02
N ILE A 256 -10.21 -8.26 4.91
CA ILE A 256 -8.76 -8.23 5.03
C ILE A 256 -8.18 -7.62 3.76
N VAL A 257 -7.52 -6.46 3.92
CA VAL A 257 -6.88 -5.72 2.82
C VAL A 257 -5.37 -5.82 2.96
N GLY A 258 -4.69 -6.25 1.90
CA GLY A 258 -3.23 -6.32 1.82
C GLY A 258 -2.74 -7.38 0.84
N MET A 259 -1.47 -7.26 0.43
CA MET A 259 -0.83 -8.15 -0.55
C MET A 259 0.60 -8.52 -0.16
N SER A 260 1.12 -8.02 0.95
CA SER A 260 2.48 -8.32 1.41
C SER A 260 2.69 -9.82 1.63
N ALA A 261 3.92 -10.29 1.41
CA ALA A 261 4.28 -11.71 1.57
C ALA A 261 3.98 -12.21 3.00
N ALA A 262 4.24 -11.37 4.01
CA ALA A 262 4.01 -11.71 5.42
C ALA A 262 2.51 -11.89 5.73
N LEU A 263 1.65 -10.99 5.21
CA LEU A 263 0.20 -11.11 5.38
C LEU A 263 -0.35 -12.34 4.65
N ARG A 264 0.13 -12.60 3.41
CA ARG A 264 -0.26 -13.78 2.64
C ARG A 264 0.12 -15.09 3.33
N ALA A 265 1.32 -15.14 3.94
CA ALA A 265 1.74 -16.31 4.72
C ALA A 265 0.79 -16.56 5.90
N ALA A 266 0.44 -15.51 6.66
CA ALA A 266 -0.52 -15.62 7.76
C ALA A 266 -1.92 -16.06 7.26
N TYR A 267 -2.38 -15.51 6.13
CA TYR A 267 -3.65 -15.88 5.53
C TYR A 267 -3.67 -17.33 5.00
N HIS A 268 -2.58 -17.79 4.41
CA HIS A 268 -2.46 -19.19 3.97
C HIS A 268 -2.50 -20.18 5.15
N MET A 269 -1.84 -19.84 6.28
CA MET A 269 -1.96 -20.64 7.50
C MET A 269 -3.39 -20.67 8.02
N LEU A 270 -4.11 -19.54 7.96
CA LEU A 270 -5.51 -19.45 8.33
C LEU A 270 -6.38 -20.36 7.46
N GLU A 271 -6.22 -20.36 6.12
CA GLU A 271 -6.97 -21.25 5.22
C GLU A 271 -6.75 -22.74 5.55
N ARG A 272 -5.51 -23.11 5.83
CA ARG A 272 -5.17 -24.51 6.17
C ARG A 272 -5.83 -24.97 7.46
N VAL A 273 -5.88 -24.12 8.48
CA VAL A 273 -6.45 -24.47 9.78
C VAL A 273 -7.98 -24.31 9.83
N ALA A 274 -8.57 -23.56 8.91
CA ALA A 274 -10.00 -23.24 8.89
C ALA A 274 -10.88 -24.51 8.87
N ALA A 275 -10.51 -25.50 8.05
CA ALA A 275 -11.25 -26.76 7.92
C ALA A 275 -11.19 -27.66 9.16
N THR A 276 -10.31 -27.38 10.13
CA THR A 276 -10.09 -28.18 11.34
C THR A 276 -10.88 -27.68 12.55
N LYS A 277 -10.90 -28.46 13.65
CA LYS A 277 -11.44 -28.02 14.93
C LYS A 277 -10.37 -27.49 15.91
N ALA A 278 -9.10 -27.39 15.46
CA ALA A 278 -7.99 -26.99 16.30
C ALA A 278 -8.21 -25.59 16.88
N ALA A 279 -7.75 -25.39 18.11
CA ALA A 279 -7.63 -24.07 18.70
C ALA A 279 -6.59 -23.26 17.92
N VAL A 280 -6.86 -21.97 17.69
CA VAL A 280 -5.98 -21.05 16.98
C VAL A 280 -5.63 -19.90 17.88
N LEU A 281 -4.35 -19.58 17.97
CA LEU A 281 -3.84 -18.44 18.71
C LEU A 281 -3.30 -17.39 17.75
N PHE A 282 -3.95 -16.24 17.67
CA PHE A 282 -3.43 -15.09 16.94
C PHE A 282 -2.51 -14.26 17.85
N ALA A 283 -1.25 -14.13 17.49
CA ALA A 283 -0.30 -13.26 18.16
C ALA A 283 0.02 -12.05 17.29
N GLY A 284 0.23 -10.88 17.90
CA GLY A 284 0.59 -9.66 17.20
C GLY A 284 0.15 -8.41 17.95
N GLU A 285 0.78 -7.30 17.63
CA GLU A 285 0.54 -6.00 18.28
C GLU A 285 -0.92 -5.56 18.20
N SER A 286 -1.30 -4.61 19.06
CA SER A 286 -2.64 -4.00 18.97
C SER A 286 -2.84 -3.33 17.61
N GLY A 287 -4.04 -3.49 17.02
CA GLY A 287 -4.37 -2.87 15.73
C GLY A 287 -3.84 -3.58 14.49
N THR A 288 -3.26 -4.80 14.59
CA THR A 288 -2.78 -5.58 13.43
C THR A 288 -3.88 -6.27 12.64
N GLY A 289 -5.12 -6.35 13.18
CA GLY A 289 -6.26 -6.97 12.50
C GLY A 289 -6.63 -8.36 13.01
N LYS A 290 -6.23 -8.76 14.24
CA LYS A 290 -6.51 -10.08 14.83
C LYS A 290 -8.00 -10.47 14.78
N GLU A 291 -8.90 -9.52 15.05
CA GLU A 291 -10.35 -9.76 15.00
C GLU A 291 -10.85 -10.06 13.57
N LEU A 292 -10.31 -9.34 12.56
CA LEU A 292 -10.63 -9.61 11.16
C LEU A 292 -10.19 -11.01 10.72
N PHE A 293 -9.01 -11.45 11.19
CA PHE A 293 -8.53 -12.81 10.96
C PHE A 293 -9.39 -13.87 11.66
N ALA A 294 -9.87 -13.59 12.86
CA ALA A 294 -10.77 -14.49 13.58
C ALA A 294 -12.14 -14.61 12.88
N ASN A 295 -12.67 -13.52 12.36
CA ASN A 295 -13.89 -13.52 11.54
C ASN A 295 -13.69 -14.33 10.25
N ALA A 296 -12.60 -14.06 9.50
CA ALA A 296 -12.27 -14.80 8.28
C ALA A 296 -12.07 -16.31 8.55
N LEU A 297 -11.40 -16.67 9.65
CA LEU A 297 -11.25 -18.06 10.08
C LEU A 297 -12.61 -18.74 10.27
N HIS A 298 -13.56 -18.05 10.91
CA HIS A 298 -14.91 -18.56 11.12
C HIS A 298 -15.65 -18.73 9.79
N GLU A 299 -15.62 -17.71 8.91
CA GLU A 299 -16.29 -17.73 7.60
C GLU A 299 -15.76 -18.84 6.69
N LEU A 300 -14.45 -19.15 6.74
CA LEU A 300 -13.82 -20.23 5.98
C LEU A 300 -13.98 -21.61 6.63
N SER A 301 -14.51 -21.69 7.85
CA SER A 301 -14.65 -22.94 8.58
C SER A 301 -15.94 -23.67 8.24
N ARG A 302 -16.01 -24.95 8.64
CA ARG A 302 -17.25 -25.75 8.57
C ARG A 302 -18.37 -25.21 9.46
N ARG A 303 -18.09 -24.19 10.30
CA ARG A 303 -19.02 -23.55 11.21
C ARG A 303 -19.44 -22.14 10.75
N ALA A 304 -19.21 -21.78 9.48
CA ALA A 304 -19.52 -20.46 8.92
C ALA A 304 -20.97 -20.00 9.16
N ASN A 305 -21.94 -20.95 9.13
CA ASN A 305 -23.36 -20.67 9.38
C ASN A 305 -23.78 -20.87 10.84
N LYS A 306 -22.82 -20.94 11.76
CA LYS A 306 -23.05 -21.12 13.21
C LYS A 306 -22.70 -19.83 13.96
N PRO A 307 -23.07 -19.69 15.24
CA PRO A 307 -22.74 -18.48 15.99
C PRO A 307 -21.23 -18.17 16.02
N PHE A 308 -20.87 -16.92 15.75
CA PHE A 308 -19.57 -16.34 16.06
C PHE A 308 -19.74 -15.39 17.24
N VAL A 309 -19.13 -15.71 18.37
CA VAL A 309 -19.21 -14.89 19.59
C VAL A 309 -17.83 -14.37 19.90
N ALA A 310 -17.68 -13.04 19.87
CA ALA A 310 -16.43 -12.36 20.23
C ALA A 310 -16.54 -11.74 21.63
N ILE A 311 -15.44 -11.75 22.34
CA ILE A 311 -15.30 -11.10 23.64
C ILE A 311 -13.87 -10.57 23.79
N ASN A 312 -13.75 -9.31 24.21
CA ASN A 312 -12.45 -8.75 24.61
C ASN A 312 -12.33 -8.91 26.15
N CYS A 313 -11.37 -9.74 26.56
CA CYS A 313 -11.18 -10.08 27.98
C CYS A 313 -10.67 -8.90 28.80
N ALA A 314 -9.93 -7.97 28.20
CA ALA A 314 -9.43 -6.77 28.87
C ALA A 314 -10.50 -5.68 29.08
N ALA A 315 -11.59 -5.72 28.32
CA ALA A 315 -12.67 -4.74 28.44
C ALA A 315 -13.65 -5.02 29.57
N ILE A 316 -13.53 -6.17 30.23
CA ILE A 316 -14.47 -6.63 31.28
C ILE A 316 -13.72 -6.62 32.61
N PRO A 317 -14.30 -6.04 33.68
CA PRO A 317 -13.74 -6.14 35.03
C PRO A 317 -13.52 -7.60 35.45
N ASP A 318 -12.40 -7.90 36.11
CA ASP A 318 -12.03 -9.26 36.57
C ASP A 318 -13.13 -9.98 37.34
N THR A 319 -13.91 -9.24 38.13
CA THR A 319 -15.01 -9.76 38.91
C THR A 319 -16.21 -10.23 38.08
N LEU A 320 -16.35 -9.77 36.86
CA LEU A 320 -17.45 -10.07 35.95
C LEU A 320 -17.07 -10.99 34.80
N VAL A 321 -15.76 -11.14 34.52
CA VAL A 321 -15.29 -11.90 33.37
C VAL A 321 -15.73 -13.37 33.42
N GLU A 322 -15.72 -13.99 34.59
CA GLU A 322 -16.20 -15.36 34.77
C GLU A 322 -17.70 -15.50 34.50
N ALA A 323 -18.50 -14.57 35.00
CA ALA A 323 -19.94 -14.54 34.78
C ALA A 323 -20.30 -14.31 33.30
N GLU A 324 -19.54 -13.47 32.60
CA GLU A 324 -19.71 -13.25 31.17
C GLU A 324 -19.29 -14.46 30.34
N LEU A 325 -18.17 -15.11 30.65
CA LEU A 325 -17.67 -16.27 29.90
C LEU A 325 -18.53 -17.52 30.15
N PHE A 326 -18.76 -17.87 31.43
CA PHE A 326 -19.32 -19.16 31.81
C PHE A 326 -20.80 -19.07 32.21
N GLY A 327 -21.32 -17.85 32.40
CA GLY A 327 -22.70 -17.64 32.89
C GLY A 327 -22.82 -17.61 34.43
N VAL A 328 -23.99 -17.29 34.91
CA VAL A 328 -24.26 -17.14 36.32
C VAL A 328 -25.57 -17.83 36.68
N GLU A 329 -25.61 -18.49 37.83
CA GLU A 329 -26.84 -18.98 38.44
C GLU A 329 -27.43 -17.95 39.39
N ARG A 330 -28.76 -18.00 39.57
CA ARG A 330 -29.48 -17.13 40.51
C ARG A 330 -28.90 -17.29 41.92
N GLY A 331 -28.55 -16.17 42.55
CA GLY A 331 -28.00 -16.16 43.93
C GLY A 331 -26.49 -16.36 44.00
N ALA A 332 -25.77 -16.43 42.89
CA ALA A 332 -24.31 -16.64 42.85
C ALA A 332 -23.52 -15.51 43.55
N TYR A 333 -24.04 -14.30 43.52
CA TYR A 333 -23.51 -13.13 44.24
C TYR A 333 -24.61 -12.11 44.49
N THR A 334 -24.36 -11.13 45.38
CA THR A 334 -25.28 -10.04 45.68
C THR A 334 -25.62 -9.24 44.41
N GLY A 335 -26.86 -9.43 43.90
CA GLY A 335 -27.30 -8.84 42.63
C GLY A 335 -27.56 -9.84 41.48
N ALA A 336 -27.23 -11.11 41.65
CA ALA A 336 -27.58 -12.17 40.69
C ALA A 336 -29.07 -12.60 40.89
N THR A 337 -29.99 -11.78 40.38
CA THR A 337 -31.44 -11.97 40.52
C THR A 337 -32.02 -13.06 39.63
N SER A 338 -31.32 -13.39 38.51
CA SER A 338 -31.73 -14.40 37.53
C SER A 338 -30.53 -15.16 37.00
N SER A 339 -30.74 -16.42 36.57
CA SER A 339 -29.72 -17.20 35.87
C SER A 339 -29.56 -16.67 34.46
N ARG A 340 -28.27 -16.52 33.99
CA ARG A 340 -27.92 -16.02 32.67
C ARG A 340 -26.87 -16.91 32.02
N ALA A 341 -27.09 -17.24 30.73
CA ALA A 341 -26.16 -18.00 29.91
C ALA A 341 -24.90 -17.19 29.58
N GLY A 342 -23.73 -17.83 29.70
CA GLY A 342 -22.43 -17.23 29.33
C GLY A 342 -22.13 -17.27 27.84
N ARG A 343 -20.97 -16.72 27.49
CA ARG A 343 -20.48 -16.68 26.07
C ARG A 343 -20.24 -18.07 25.52
N PHE A 344 -19.74 -19.02 26.33
CA PHE A 344 -19.57 -20.42 25.92
C PHE A 344 -20.87 -21.08 25.52
N GLU A 345 -21.92 -20.93 26.33
CA GLU A 345 -23.25 -21.49 26.02
C GLU A 345 -23.81 -20.86 24.73
N ARG A 346 -23.64 -19.53 24.56
CA ARG A 346 -24.12 -18.80 23.38
C ARG A 346 -23.34 -19.15 22.11
N ALA A 347 -22.05 -19.53 22.22
CA ALA A 347 -21.20 -19.96 21.12
C ALA A 347 -21.34 -21.45 20.80
N SER A 348 -22.19 -22.20 21.51
CA SER A 348 -22.31 -23.65 21.31
C SER A 348 -22.69 -24.01 19.88
N GLY A 349 -21.98 -24.96 19.28
CA GLY A 349 -22.04 -25.35 17.88
C GLY A 349 -21.21 -24.45 16.95
N GLY A 350 -20.72 -23.29 17.44
CA GLY A 350 -20.05 -22.25 16.68
C GLY A 350 -18.59 -22.00 17.09
N THR A 351 -18.20 -20.74 17.10
CA THR A 351 -16.83 -20.27 17.40
C THR A 351 -16.88 -19.18 18.48
N LEU A 352 -16.01 -19.30 19.48
CA LEU A 352 -15.78 -18.28 20.50
C LEU A 352 -14.41 -17.64 20.26
N PHE A 353 -14.39 -16.35 20.03
CA PHE A 353 -13.18 -15.56 19.89
C PHE A 353 -12.89 -14.81 21.19
N LEU A 354 -11.72 -15.09 21.77
CA LEU A 354 -11.24 -14.50 23.03
C LEU A 354 -10.09 -13.54 22.70
N ASP A 355 -10.37 -12.25 22.62
CA ASP A 355 -9.34 -11.24 22.43
C ASP A 355 -8.69 -10.85 23.75
N GLU A 356 -7.39 -10.49 23.69
CA GLU A 356 -6.58 -10.10 24.87
C GLU A 356 -6.59 -11.17 25.98
N ILE A 357 -6.37 -12.45 25.59
CA ILE A 357 -6.48 -13.61 26.49
C ILE A 357 -5.57 -13.51 27.72
N ALA A 358 -4.43 -12.80 27.59
CA ALA A 358 -3.46 -12.62 28.68
C ALA A 358 -4.02 -11.82 29.87
N SER A 359 -5.13 -11.11 29.70
CA SER A 359 -5.78 -10.30 30.74
C SER A 359 -6.66 -11.13 31.71
N LEU A 360 -6.93 -12.40 31.39
CA LEU A 360 -7.78 -13.25 32.23
C LEU A 360 -7.16 -13.49 33.60
N SER A 361 -8.00 -13.44 34.67
CA SER A 361 -7.61 -13.84 36.01
C SER A 361 -7.23 -15.33 36.06
N PHE A 362 -6.36 -15.71 37.00
CA PHE A 362 -5.87 -17.09 37.12
C PHE A 362 -7.00 -18.10 37.37
N VAL A 363 -8.08 -17.66 38.01
CA VAL A 363 -9.28 -18.47 38.25
C VAL A 363 -10.05 -18.70 36.96
N ALA A 364 -10.26 -17.63 36.17
CA ALA A 364 -10.92 -17.72 34.87
C ALA A 364 -10.13 -18.59 33.89
N GLN A 365 -8.79 -18.54 33.94
CA GLN A 365 -7.91 -19.41 33.12
C GLN A 365 -8.12 -20.89 33.48
N GLY A 366 -8.31 -21.26 34.78
CA GLY A 366 -8.59 -22.63 35.21
C GLY A 366 -9.91 -23.16 34.66
N LYS A 367 -10.96 -22.34 34.66
CA LYS A 367 -12.28 -22.70 34.09
C LYS A 367 -12.21 -22.79 32.56
N LEU A 368 -11.46 -21.88 31.91
CA LEU A 368 -11.25 -21.91 30.47
C LEU A 368 -10.52 -23.19 30.05
N LEU A 369 -9.55 -23.65 30.84
CA LEU A 369 -8.84 -24.89 30.56
C LEU A 369 -9.81 -26.08 30.52
N ARG A 370 -10.73 -26.22 31.48
CA ARG A 370 -11.75 -27.27 31.46
C ARG A 370 -12.65 -27.15 30.22
N ALA A 371 -13.10 -25.95 29.90
CA ALA A 371 -13.94 -25.74 28.73
C ALA A 371 -13.24 -26.16 27.41
N VAL A 372 -11.92 -25.92 27.29
CA VAL A 372 -11.14 -26.27 26.08
C VAL A 372 -10.76 -27.75 26.07
N GLN A 373 -10.52 -28.37 27.22
CA GLN A 373 -10.08 -29.78 27.30
C GLN A 373 -11.24 -30.76 27.29
N GLU A 374 -12.24 -30.51 28.11
CA GLU A 374 -13.33 -31.43 28.42
C GLU A 374 -14.59 -31.09 27.61
N GLY A 375 -14.68 -29.86 27.08
CA GLY A 375 -15.91 -29.37 26.45
C GLY A 375 -17.03 -29.13 27.46
N GLU A 376 -16.68 -28.88 28.72
CA GLU A 376 -17.63 -28.68 29.82
C GLU A 376 -17.40 -27.34 30.52
N ILE A 377 -18.46 -26.72 30.91
CA ILE A 377 -18.46 -25.48 31.69
C ILE A 377 -19.38 -25.59 32.92
N GLU A 378 -19.03 -24.81 33.93
CA GLU A 378 -19.89 -24.63 35.11
C GLU A 378 -20.22 -23.13 35.27
N ARG A 379 -21.48 -22.79 35.46
CA ARG A 379 -21.89 -21.42 35.76
C ARG A 379 -21.36 -20.97 37.11
N VAL A 380 -21.10 -19.69 37.27
CA VAL A 380 -20.74 -19.10 38.56
C VAL A 380 -21.88 -19.32 39.57
N GLY A 381 -21.55 -19.91 40.72
CA GLY A 381 -22.53 -20.27 41.77
C GLY A 381 -23.32 -21.55 41.49
N GLY A 382 -23.05 -22.26 40.40
CA GLY A 382 -23.63 -23.57 40.09
C GLY A 382 -22.60 -24.69 40.21
N SER A 383 -23.09 -25.94 40.41
CA SER A 383 -22.27 -27.18 40.44
C SER A 383 -22.57 -28.13 39.29
N ASN A 384 -23.49 -27.77 38.39
CA ASN A 384 -23.87 -28.60 37.26
C ASN A 384 -22.97 -28.35 36.06
N ALA A 385 -22.20 -29.37 35.66
CA ALA A 385 -21.43 -29.33 34.40
C ALA A 385 -22.37 -29.31 33.18
N ARG A 386 -22.07 -28.48 32.21
CA ARG A 386 -22.81 -28.32 30.97
C ARG A 386 -21.85 -28.57 29.79
N SER A 387 -22.20 -29.53 28.94
CA SER A 387 -21.42 -29.80 27.74
C SER A 387 -21.62 -28.71 26.70
N VAL A 388 -20.52 -28.24 26.09
CA VAL A 388 -20.50 -27.23 25.04
C VAL A 388 -19.57 -27.66 23.90
N ASP A 389 -20.04 -27.59 22.65
CA ASP A 389 -19.21 -27.83 21.47
C ASP A 389 -18.80 -26.48 20.86
N VAL A 390 -17.70 -25.92 21.33
CA VAL A 390 -17.22 -24.57 20.89
C VAL A 390 -15.82 -24.68 20.31
N ARG A 391 -15.61 -24.12 19.12
CA ARG A 391 -14.27 -23.89 18.60
C ARG A 391 -13.70 -22.62 19.26
N VAL A 392 -12.62 -22.76 20.01
CA VAL A 392 -11.97 -21.63 20.67
C VAL A 392 -10.90 -21.03 19.76
N VAL A 393 -10.95 -19.72 19.58
CA VAL A 393 -9.95 -18.89 18.90
C VAL A 393 -9.50 -17.82 19.89
N ALA A 394 -8.21 -17.74 20.17
CA ALA A 394 -7.65 -16.78 21.12
C ALA A 394 -6.76 -15.75 20.41
N ALA A 395 -6.67 -14.55 20.96
CA ALA A 395 -5.75 -13.53 20.49
C ALA A 395 -5.01 -12.85 21.65
N THR A 396 -3.79 -12.43 21.37
CA THR A 396 -2.92 -11.74 22.33
C THR A 396 -2.06 -10.69 21.65
N ASN A 397 -1.75 -9.62 22.36
CA ASN A 397 -0.81 -8.58 21.96
C ASN A 397 0.53 -8.66 22.73
N VAL A 398 0.65 -9.61 23.66
CA VAL A 398 1.87 -9.84 24.45
C VAL A 398 2.42 -11.24 24.20
N ASP A 399 3.70 -11.42 24.48
CA ASP A 399 4.33 -12.74 24.45
C ASP A 399 3.79 -13.59 25.63
N LEU A 400 2.91 -14.55 25.32
CA LEU A 400 2.32 -15.43 26.34
C LEU A 400 3.36 -16.30 27.03
N ARG A 401 4.51 -16.64 26.39
CA ARG A 401 5.57 -17.41 27.03
C ARG A 401 6.19 -16.62 28.18
N ALA A 402 6.52 -15.35 27.93
CA ALA A 402 7.01 -14.46 28.99
C ALA A 402 5.98 -14.27 30.12
N VAL A 403 4.69 -14.26 29.81
CA VAL A 403 3.63 -14.16 30.82
C VAL A 403 3.48 -15.45 31.65
N VAL A 404 3.72 -16.63 31.04
CA VAL A 404 3.79 -17.94 31.72
C VAL A 404 5.00 -17.98 32.66
N GLU A 405 6.19 -17.58 32.19
CA GLU A 405 7.40 -17.49 33.01
C GLU A 405 7.22 -16.57 34.23
N ALA A 406 6.50 -15.48 34.03
CA ALA A 406 6.10 -14.55 35.11
C ALA A 406 4.99 -15.09 36.01
N ARG A 407 4.52 -16.33 35.82
CA ARG A 407 3.45 -17.00 36.59
C ARG A 407 2.12 -16.23 36.60
N ARG A 408 1.85 -15.45 35.56
CA ARG A 408 0.57 -14.73 35.37
C ARG A 408 -0.36 -15.43 34.40
N PHE A 409 0.12 -16.43 33.69
CA PHE A 409 -0.65 -17.28 32.79
C PHE A 409 -0.33 -18.75 33.07
N ARG A 410 -1.33 -19.62 33.00
CA ARG A 410 -1.15 -21.06 33.25
C ARG A 410 -0.45 -21.72 32.07
N GLU A 411 0.55 -22.51 32.34
CA GLU A 411 1.31 -23.24 31.32
C GLU A 411 0.47 -24.29 30.58
N ASP A 412 -0.39 -25.01 31.33
CA ASP A 412 -1.31 -26.03 30.78
C ASP A 412 -2.32 -25.41 29.79
N LEU A 413 -2.87 -24.25 30.10
CA LEU A 413 -3.76 -23.50 29.22
C LEU A 413 -3.01 -22.99 27.99
N PHE A 414 -1.79 -22.48 28.16
CA PHE A 414 -0.96 -22.02 27.07
C PHE A 414 -0.77 -23.12 26.00
N PHE A 415 -0.36 -24.33 26.40
CA PHE A 415 -0.17 -25.43 25.46
C PHE A 415 -1.47 -25.86 24.78
N ARG A 416 -2.60 -25.70 25.43
CA ARG A 416 -3.91 -26.06 24.88
C ARG A 416 -4.44 -25.03 23.87
N LEU A 417 -4.09 -23.76 24.03
CA LEU A 417 -4.45 -22.68 23.11
C LEU A 417 -3.44 -22.55 21.97
N ASN A 418 -2.16 -22.80 22.22
CA ASN A 418 -1.05 -22.66 21.28
C ASN A 418 -0.88 -23.90 20.37
N VAL A 419 -1.98 -24.53 19.95
CA VAL A 419 -1.95 -25.67 19.02
C VAL A 419 -1.61 -25.22 17.61
N PHE A 420 -2.20 -24.12 17.18
CA PHE A 420 -1.91 -23.53 15.87
C PHE A 420 -1.71 -22.00 16.01
N PRO A 421 -0.46 -21.57 16.24
CA PRO A 421 -0.17 -20.14 16.32
C PRO A 421 -0.14 -19.51 14.92
N ILE A 422 -0.67 -18.30 14.81
CA ILE A 422 -0.57 -17.44 13.62
C ILE A 422 -0.13 -16.06 14.08
N ASP A 423 1.09 -15.68 13.68
CA ASP A 423 1.64 -14.37 13.97
C ASP A 423 1.22 -13.35 12.91
N LEU A 424 0.61 -12.25 13.36
CA LEU A 424 0.22 -11.15 12.49
C LEU A 424 1.29 -10.05 12.52
N PRO A 425 1.94 -9.78 11.38
CA PRO A 425 3.03 -8.82 11.33
C PRO A 425 2.50 -7.41 11.62
N PRO A 426 3.27 -6.56 12.32
CA PRO A 426 2.96 -5.15 12.48
C PRO A 426 3.04 -4.43 11.13
N LEU A 427 2.33 -3.30 11.01
CA LEU A 427 2.20 -2.58 9.73
C LEU A 427 3.55 -2.09 9.19
N ARG A 428 4.50 -1.74 10.07
CA ARG A 428 5.86 -1.34 9.68
C ARG A 428 6.64 -2.45 8.96
N ASP A 429 6.30 -3.73 9.18
CA ASP A 429 6.94 -4.89 8.54
C ASP A 429 6.20 -5.34 7.27
N ARG A 430 5.03 -4.73 6.99
CA ARG A 430 4.22 -4.95 5.78
C ARG A 430 3.85 -3.63 5.10
N ARG A 431 4.82 -2.75 4.92
CA ARG A 431 4.60 -1.41 4.32
C ARG A 431 4.02 -1.47 2.90
N ASP A 432 4.18 -2.61 2.23
CA ASP A 432 3.57 -2.86 0.92
C ASP A 432 2.04 -2.86 0.95
N ASP A 433 1.44 -3.03 2.13
CA ASP A 433 -0.01 -2.97 2.31
C ASP A 433 -0.52 -1.53 2.55
N ILE A 434 0.36 -0.58 2.91
CA ILE A 434 -0.04 0.79 3.27
C ILE A 434 -0.79 1.48 2.12
N PRO A 435 -0.32 1.47 0.86
CA PRO A 435 -1.06 2.14 -0.22
C PRO A 435 -2.46 1.58 -0.43
N LEU A 436 -2.62 0.26 -0.37
CA LEU A 436 -3.93 -0.38 -0.50
C LEU A 436 -4.87 -0.03 0.66
N LEU A 437 -4.33 0.03 1.88
CA LEU A 437 -5.08 0.45 3.06
C LEU A 437 -5.44 1.93 3.01
N MET A 438 -4.57 2.79 2.46
CA MET A 438 -4.86 4.21 2.24
C MET A 438 -6.07 4.38 1.32
N ASP A 439 -6.07 3.71 0.17
CA ASP A 439 -7.18 3.79 -0.80
C ASP A 439 -8.47 3.24 -0.20
N HIS A 440 -8.38 2.10 0.51
CA HIS A 440 -9.53 1.49 1.17
C HIS A 440 -10.15 2.43 2.22
N PHE A 441 -9.35 2.99 3.13
CA PHE A 441 -9.86 3.87 4.18
C PHE A 441 -10.31 5.23 3.64
N LEU A 442 -9.65 5.74 2.59
CA LEU A 442 -10.12 6.96 1.93
C LEU A 442 -11.51 6.76 1.35
N ALA A 443 -11.75 5.67 0.63
CA ALA A 443 -13.07 5.35 0.07
C ALA A 443 -14.12 5.15 1.19
N LEU A 444 -13.78 4.41 2.24
CA LEU A 444 -14.65 4.14 3.38
C LEU A 444 -15.09 5.43 4.09
N TYR A 445 -14.13 6.30 4.44
CA TYR A 445 -14.42 7.51 5.18
C TYR A 445 -15.00 8.63 4.32
N SER A 446 -14.62 8.71 3.04
CA SER A 446 -15.29 9.62 2.10
C SER A 446 -16.78 9.32 2.01
N HIS A 447 -17.14 8.04 1.90
CA HIS A 447 -18.53 7.62 1.90
C HIS A 447 -19.24 7.86 3.25
N ARG A 448 -18.56 7.52 4.38
CA ARG A 448 -19.13 7.67 5.74
C ARG A 448 -19.45 9.13 6.09
N HIS A 449 -18.59 10.05 5.65
CA HIS A 449 -18.72 11.49 5.93
C HIS A 449 -19.37 12.28 4.79
N ASP A 450 -19.85 11.60 3.71
CA ASP A 450 -20.44 12.20 2.50
C ASP A 450 -19.56 13.32 1.93
N ARG A 451 -18.25 13.02 1.77
CA ARG A 451 -17.24 13.95 1.26
C ARG A 451 -16.49 13.32 0.09
N ARG A 452 -15.94 14.16 -0.78
CA ARG A 452 -15.19 13.72 -1.96
C ARG A 452 -13.77 14.26 -1.90
N PHE A 453 -12.80 13.43 -2.31
CA PHE A 453 -11.39 13.83 -2.35
C PHE A 453 -10.76 13.33 -3.63
N THR A 454 -9.79 14.10 -4.17
CA THR A 454 -8.99 13.71 -5.34
C THR A 454 -7.88 12.70 -4.98
N GLY A 455 -7.66 12.44 -3.69
CA GLY A 455 -6.63 11.53 -3.16
C GLY A 455 -5.77 12.21 -2.11
N PHE A 456 -4.51 11.78 -2.02
CA PHE A 456 -3.53 12.32 -1.09
C PHE A 456 -2.50 13.17 -1.83
N THR A 457 -2.01 14.25 -1.19
CA THR A 457 -0.86 14.97 -1.72
C THR A 457 0.39 14.08 -1.64
N ARG A 458 1.39 14.35 -2.48
CA ARG A 458 2.68 13.66 -2.43
C ARG A 458 3.28 13.67 -1.02
N ARG A 459 3.25 14.81 -0.34
CA ARG A 459 3.74 14.97 1.03
C ARG A 459 2.99 14.07 2.02
N ALA A 460 1.69 13.88 1.83
CA ALA A 460 0.87 12.97 2.63
C ALA A 460 1.26 11.51 2.42
N VAL A 461 1.44 11.09 1.16
CA VAL A 461 1.88 9.73 0.81
C VAL A 461 3.25 9.43 1.41
N GLU A 462 4.22 10.34 1.23
CA GLU A 462 5.57 10.21 1.80
C GLU A 462 5.54 10.07 3.32
N ALA A 463 4.75 10.90 4.00
CA ALA A 463 4.60 10.85 5.45
C ALA A 463 4.00 9.50 5.90
N LEU A 464 2.95 9.02 5.22
CA LEU A 464 2.29 7.76 5.54
C LEU A 464 3.19 6.54 5.28
N LEU A 465 3.96 6.53 4.17
CA LEU A 465 4.88 5.42 3.86
C LEU A 465 6.06 5.33 4.83
N ASN A 466 6.52 6.44 5.39
CA ASN A 466 7.67 6.49 6.30
C ASN A 466 7.31 6.43 7.79
N TYR A 467 6.03 6.45 8.14
CA TYR A 467 5.59 6.39 9.53
C TYR A 467 5.69 4.96 10.09
N ASN A 468 5.97 4.81 11.38
CA ASN A 468 6.21 3.50 12.01
C ASN A 468 4.96 2.81 12.57
N TYR A 469 3.85 3.51 12.63
CA TYR A 469 2.54 2.98 13.06
C TYR A 469 2.57 2.19 14.39
N PRO A 470 2.87 2.79 15.54
CA PRO A 470 2.82 2.11 16.82
C PRO A 470 1.42 1.53 17.12
N GLY A 471 0.35 2.13 16.59
CA GLY A 471 -1.02 1.62 16.65
C GLY A 471 -1.45 0.80 15.42
N ASN A 472 -0.52 0.45 14.52
CA ASN A 472 -0.74 -0.37 13.33
C ASN A 472 -1.87 0.15 12.41
N ILE A 473 -2.74 -0.74 11.93
CA ILE A 473 -3.85 -0.38 11.02
C ILE A 473 -4.84 0.57 11.71
N ARG A 474 -5.09 0.39 13.01
CA ARG A 474 -6.01 1.28 13.76
C ARG A 474 -5.51 2.72 13.77
N GLU A 475 -4.20 2.94 13.85
CA GLU A 475 -3.62 4.27 13.78
C GLU A 475 -3.67 4.85 12.37
N LEU A 476 -3.32 4.06 11.33
CA LEU A 476 -3.47 4.46 9.93
C LEU A 476 -4.93 4.87 9.63
N GLN A 477 -5.88 4.07 10.07
CA GLN A 477 -7.31 4.33 9.97
C GLN A 477 -7.68 5.69 10.59
N ASN A 478 -7.24 5.95 11.83
CA ASN A 478 -7.50 7.21 12.52
C ASN A 478 -6.83 8.42 11.82
N LEU A 479 -5.62 8.24 11.26
CA LEU A 479 -4.94 9.28 10.51
C LEU A 479 -5.72 9.67 9.26
N ILE A 480 -6.19 8.69 8.50
CA ILE A 480 -6.95 8.94 7.27
C ILE A 480 -8.32 9.53 7.59
N GLU A 481 -9.04 9.01 8.58
CA GLU A 481 -10.32 9.57 9.01
C GLU A 481 -10.18 11.04 9.45
N ARG A 482 -9.13 11.36 10.20
CA ARG A 482 -8.77 12.73 10.57
C ARG A 482 -8.52 13.59 9.32
N GLY A 483 -7.77 13.06 8.35
CA GLY A 483 -7.52 13.72 7.07
C GLY A 483 -8.80 14.05 6.32
N VAL A 484 -9.73 13.11 6.23
CA VAL A 484 -11.05 13.29 5.61
C VAL A 484 -11.87 14.37 6.34
N ILE A 485 -11.78 14.47 7.67
CA ILE A 485 -12.51 15.48 8.46
C ILE A 485 -11.93 16.88 8.26
N TYR A 486 -10.59 17.03 8.24
CA TYR A 486 -9.94 18.35 8.22
C TYR A 486 -9.67 18.91 6.83
N ALA A 487 -9.52 18.07 5.80
CA ALA A 487 -9.27 18.56 4.45
C ALA A 487 -10.53 19.21 3.85
N GLU A 488 -10.33 20.12 2.88
CA GLU A 488 -11.43 20.73 2.14
C GLU A 488 -12.08 19.73 1.19
N ASP A 489 -13.41 19.77 1.09
CA ASP A 489 -14.18 18.90 0.20
C ASP A 489 -13.82 19.17 -1.27
N GLY A 490 -13.64 18.10 -2.06
CA GLY A 490 -13.16 18.17 -3.45
C GLY A 490 -11.65 18.35 -3.60
N GLY A 491 -10.90 18.55 -2.50
CA GLY A 491 -9.45 18.74 -2.50
C GLY A 491 -8.66 17.45 -2.33
N ALA A 492 -7.32 17.58 -2.17
CA ALA A 492 -6.43 16.49 -1.79
C ALA A 492 -6.11 16.54 -0.29
N ILE A 493 -5.98 15.38 0.33
CA ILE A 493 -5.60 15.28 1.76
C ILE A 493 -4.08 15.45 1.89
N ASP A 494 -3.66 16.45 2.66
CA ASP A 494 -2.24 16.69 2.97
C ASP A 494 -1.85 16.13 4.33
N SER A 495 -0.54 15.96 4.56
CA SER A 495 0.02 15.46 5.82
C SER A 495 -0.38 16.31 7.04
N VAL A 496 -0.57 17.62 6.87
CA VAL A 496 -1.01 18.54 7.95
C VAL A 496 -2.43 18.27 8.42
N HIS A 497 -3.27 17.64 7.58
CA HIS A 497 -4.64 17.26 7.95
C HIS A 497 -4.66 16.00 8.81
N MET A 498 -3.62 15.15 8.71
CA MET A 498 -3.54 13.83 9.36
C MET A 498 -2.69 13.84 10.62
N PHE A 499 -1.48 14.45 10.54
CA PHE A 499 -0.50 14.41 11.61
C PHE A 499 -0.54 15.66 12.48
N ARG A 500 -0.38 15.49 13.79
CA ARG A 500 -0.21 16.61 14.74
C ARG A 500 1.24 17.08 14.75
N ARG A 501 1.48 18.30 15.25
CA ARG A 501 2.85 18.82 15.43
C ARG A 501 3.67 17.87 16.30
N GLY A 502 4.77 17.32 15.76
CA GLY A 502 5.66 16.38 16.43
C GLY A 502 5.47 14.91 16.06
N GLU A 503 4.38 14.51 15.38
CA GLU A 503 4.17 13.13 14.92
C GLU A 503 4.89 12.82 13.59
N LEU A 504 5.33 13.85 12.83
CA LEU A 504 6.01 13.66 11.54
C LEU A 504 7.48 13.30 11.73
N ILE A 505 7.87 12.14 11.23
CA ILE A 505 9.27 11.72 11.11
C ILE A 505 9.82 12.28 9.79
N LYS A 506 11.03 12.87 9.85
CA LYS A 506 11.75 13.31 8.64
C LYS A 506 12.28 12.09 7.90
N GLY A 507 11.68 11.75 6.77
CA GLY A 507 12.24 10.79 5.81
C GLY A 507 12.92 11.51 4.65
N ASP A 508 14.08 11.04 4.23
CA ASP A 508 14.70 11.48 2.98
C ASP A 508 14.02 10.75 1.81
N VAL A 509 13.20 11.48 1.05
CA VAL A 509 12.53 10.94 -0.14
C VAL A 509 13.06 11.65 -1.39
N PHE A 510 13.48 10.85 -2.36
CA PHE A 510 13.94 11.32 -3.66
C PHE A 510 12.85 11.10 -4.71
N ALA A 511 12.70 12.04 -5.60
CA ALA A 511 11.82 11.93 -6.76
C ALA A 511 12.61 12.09 -8.05
N LEU A 512 12.09 11.52 -9.13
CA LEU A 512 12.63 11.77 -10.47
C LEU A 512 12.25 13.20 -10.88
N GLY A 513 13.24 14.05 -11.10
CA GLY A 513 13.01 15.40 -11.66
C GLY A 513 12.65 15.32 -13.14
N SER A 514 11.99 16.35 -13.67
CA SER A 514 11.60 16.48 -15.09
C SER A 514 12.77 16.38 -16.08
N GLY A 515 14.02 16.46 -15.60
CA GLY A 515 15.24 16.24 -16.38
C GLY A 515 15.83 14.83 -16.29
N GLY A 516 15.12 13.84 -15.70
CA GLY A 516 15.54 12.44 -15.60
C GLY A 516 16.56 12.13 -14.49
N GLY A 517 16.92 13.09 -13.63
CA GLY A 517 17.81 12.89 -12.48
C GLY A 517 17.06 12.70 -11.16
N LEU A 518 17.63 11.91 -10.23
CA LEU A 518 17.15 11.82 -8.85
C LEU A 518 17.36 13.16 -8.13
N GLN A 519 16.27 13.78 -7.67
CA GLN A 519 16.32 15.03 -6.92
C GLN A 519 15.87 14.79 -5.47
N HIS A 520 16.63 15.32 -4.53
CA HIS A 520 16.22 15.35 -3.13
C HIS A 520 15.06 16.33 -2.96
N ASN A 521 13.90 15.84 -2.55
CA ASN A 521 12.73 16.67 -2.41
C ASN A 521 12.73 17.41 -1.06
N ASN A 522 13.43 18.53 -1.02
CA ASN A 522 13.27 19.51 0.09
C ASN A 522 11.98 20.28 -0.15
N GLY A 523 10.85 19.75 0.25
CA GLY A 523 9.51 20.33 0.25
C GLY A 523 9.34 21.86 0.12
N SER A 524 9.75 22.45 -1.00
CA SER A 524 9.53 23.86 -1.31
C SER A 524 9.25 24.03 -2.81
N SER A 525 8.05 23.66 -3.23
CA SER A 525 7.41 24.28 -4.38
C SER A 525 6.00 24.67 -3.96
N THR A 526 5.85 25.95 -3.66
CA THR A 526 4.57 26.62 -3.48
C THR A 526 3.81 26.65 -4.79
N PRO A 527 2.54 26.22 -4.84
CA PRO A 527 1.64 26.69 -5.89
C PRO A 527 1.26 28.13 -5.58
N SER A 528 1.50 29.01 -6.54
CA SER A 528 1.02 30.39 -6.54
C SER A 528 -0.50 30.43 -6.67
N SER A 529 -1.11 31.25 -5.81
CA SER A 529 -2.41 31.95 -5.86
C SER A 529 -3.42 31.48 -4.81
N LEU A 530 -3.75 32.26 -3.85
CA LEU A 530 -4.47 33.47 -3.61
C LEU A 530 -4.82 33.66 -2.12
N PRO A 531 -5.40 34.77 -1.71
CA PRO A 531 -5.01 35.47 -0.53
C PRO A 531 -6.04 35.35 0.61
N TYR A 532 -5.58 35.06 1.80
CA TYR A 532 -6.27 35.55 3.01
C TYR A 532 -5.32 35.69 4.20
N GLY A 533 -5.23 36.93 4.67
CA GLY A 533 -4.99 37.22 6.07
C GLY A 533 -3.55 37.14 6.54
N GLU A 534 -2.84 38.26 6.40
CA GLU A 534 -1.73 38.66 7.29
C GLU A 534 -2.09 38.39 8.76
N LEU A 535 -1.24 37.64 9.43
CA LEU A 535 -0.60 37.98 10.69
C LEU A 535 0.12 36.78 11.28
N LEU A 536 1.40 37.01 11.50
CA LEU A 536 2.41 36.28 12.26
C LEU A 536 3.51 35.60 11.43
N THR A 537 4.41 36.47 10.94
CA THR A 537 5.88 36.37 10.97
C THR A 537 6.51 35.05 10.64
N ASN A 538 6.72 34.85 9.34
CA ASN A 538 7.76 34.02 8.77
C ASN A 538 9.14 34.64 9.02
N THR A 539 9.98 34.02 9.84
CA THR A 539 11.44 34.15 9.76
C THR A 539 12.11 32.88 10.26
N SER A 540 12.25 31.86 9.41
CA SER A 540 13.20 30.76 9.72
C SER A 540 13.67 29.86 8.56
N SER A 541 13.16 29.97 7.33
CA SER A 541 13.57 29.04 6.26
C SER A 541 14.62 29.56 5.26
N SER A 542 14.80 30.87 5.11
CA SER A 542 15.87 31.45 4.27
C SER A 542 17.24 31.46 4.94
N LYS A 543 17.30 31.39 6.26
CA LYS A 543 18.57 31.48 7.01
C LYS A 543 19.40 30.18 7.02
N SER A 544 18.81 29.01 6.76
CA SER A 544 19.54 27.75 6.85
C SER A 544 20.26 27.38 5.55
N SER A 545 19.74 27.78 4.39
CA SER A 545 20.39 27.57 3.09
C SER A 545 21.61 28.45 2.92
N ASP A 546 21.49 29.73 3.33
CA ASP A 546 22.60 30.68 3.24
C ASP A 546 23.75 30.33 4.21
N VAL A 547 23.41 29.86 5.40
CA VAL A 547 24.41 29.39 6.37
C VAL A 547 25.13 28.13 5.91
N ARG A 548 24.44 27.18 5.29
CA ARG A 548 25.06 25.97 4.71
C ARG A 548 25.98 26.30 3.55
N ALA A 549 25.60 27.20 2.67
CA ALA A 549 26.43 27.64 1.56
C ALA A 549 27.70 28.35 2.04
N VAL A 550 27.58 29.24 3.04
CA VAL A 550 28.70 29.96 3.63
C VAL A 550 29.65 29.01 4.40
N LEU A 551 29.12 28.10 5.21
CA LEU A 551 29.92 27.09 5.93
C LEU A 551 30.59 26.10 4.96
N GLY A 552 29.88 25.63 3.94
CA GLY A 552 30.44 24.75 2.90
C GLY A 552 31.57 25.41 2.14
N GLY A 553 31.43 26.70 1.80
CA GLY A 553 32.48 27.50 1.17
C GLY A 553 33.70 27.76 2.05
N ALA A 554 33.48 27.94 3.36
CA ALA A 554 34.57 28.12 4.33
C ALA A 554 35.36 26.82 4.53
N LEU A 555 34.67 25.68 4.70
CA LEU A 555 35.28 24.36 4.82
C LEU A 555 36.06 23.94 3.58
N ALA A 556 35.55 24.26 2.38
CA ALA A 556 36.24 24.02 1.12
C ALA A 556 37.55 24.84 0.97
N LYS A 557 37.66 25.95 1.70
CA LYS A 557 38.84 26.81 1.78
C LYS A 557 39.79 26.44 2.96
N GLY A 558 39.49 25.33 3.65
CA GLY A 558 40.31 24.84 4.76
C GLY A 558 40.14 25.62 6.09
N VAL A 559 39.08 26.42 6.23
CA VAL A 559 38.80 27.19 7.44
C VAL A 559 38.35 26.24 8.56
N GLY A 560 39.09 26.16 9.65
CA GLY A 560 38.82 25.27 10.79
C GLY A 560 37.72 25.79 11.72
N LEU A 561 37.19 24.92 12.58
CA LEU A 561 36.10 25.24 13.51
C LEU A 561 36.43 26.41 14.45
N LYS A 562 37.72 26.47 14.93
CA LYS A 562 38.17 27.57 15.78
C LYS A 562 38.12 28.93 15.07
N GLU A 563 38.55 28.97 13.82
CA GLU A 563 38.49 30.18 13.01
C GLU A 563 37.06 30.63 12.76
N LEU A 564 36.13 29.70 12.52
CA LEU A 564 34.70 30.00 12.37
C LEU A 564 34.11 30.52 13.69
N GLU A 565 34.47 29.99 14.85
CA GLU A 565 34.06 30.51 16.17
C GLU A 565 34.59 31.90 16.40
N SER A 566 35.84 32.18 16.08
CA SER A 566 36.49 33.48 16.21
C SER A 566 35.79 34.52 15.31
N TYR A 567 35.56 34.17 14.06
CA TYR A 567 34.80 35.02 13.13
C TYR A 567 33.37 35.32 13.63
N ALA A 568 32.67 34.31 14.16
CA ALA A 568 31.32 34.50 14.68
C ALA A 568 31.29 35.44 15.91
N CYS A 569 32.28 35.31 16.82
CA CYS A 569 32.41 36.16 18.00
C CYS A 569 32.76 37.61 17.63
N SER A 570 33.73 37.83 16.73
CA SER A 570 34.11 39.18 16.27
C SER A 570 32.99 39.86 15.47
N ALA A 571 32.31 39.13 14.59
CA ALA A 571 31.17 39.66 13.86
C ALA A 571 29.98 40.07 14.78
N ALA A 572 29.71 39.26 15.83
CA ALA A 572 28.69 39.58 16.80
C ALA A 572 29.02 40.84 17.64
N LEU A 573 30.30 40.98 18.06
CA LEU A 573 30.77 42.15 18.76
C LEU A 573 30.72 43.42 17.88
N ALA A 574 31.18 43.33 16.64
CA ALA A 574 31.10 44.43 15.68
C ALA A 574 29.66 44.88 15.46
N LYS A 575 28.73 43.92 15.25
CA LYS A 575 27.31 44.23 15.04
C LYS A 575 26.63 44.84 16.26
N THR A 576 27.11 44.55 17.46
CA THR A 576 26.56 45.09 18.72
C THR A 576 27.38 46.24 19.27
N LYS A 577 28.27 46.81 18.46
CA LYS A 577 29.14 47.95 18.84
C LYS A 577 29.89 47.72 20.16
N GLY A 578 30.44 46.53 20.35
CA GLY A 578 31.20 46.16 21.54
C GLY A 578 30.37 45.72 22.76
N ASN A 579 29.04 45.73 22.67
CA ASN A 579 28.18 45.29 23.78
C ASN A 579 28.19 43.79 23.93
N GLY A 580 29.02 43.26 24.83
CA GLY A 580 29.21 41.81 25.01
C GLY A 580 27.95 41.07 25.49
N SER A 581 27.06 41.71 26.25
CA SER A 581 25.78 41.06 26.64
C SER A 581 24.80 40.94 25.48
N ALA A 582 24.80 41.90 24.57
CA ALA A 582 24.03 41.86 23.34
C ALA A 582 24.62 40.87 22.33
N ALA A 583 25.97 40.78 22.23
CA ALA A 583 26.68 39.83 21.38
C ALA A 583 26.44 38.38 21.84
N ALA A 584 26.49 38.10 23.14
CA ALA A 584 26.19 36.79 23.69
C ALA A 584 24.76 36.35 23.37
N ARG A 585 23.78 37.25 23.50
CA ARG A 585 22.38 36.97 23.09
C ARG A 585 22.26 36.69 21.58
N LEU A 586 22.98 37.41 20.74
CA LEU A 586 23.00 37.21 19.29
C LEU A 586 23.55 35.84 18.91
N LEU A 587 24.58 35.38 19.60
CA LEU A 587 25.24 34.07 19.42
C LEU A 587 24.52 32.94 20.15
N LYS A 588 23.46 33.22 20.92
CA LYS A 588 22.71 32.27 21.76
C LYS A 588 23.60 31.50 22.76
N ILE A 589 24.58 32.18 23.33
CA ILE A 589 25.48 31.69 24.39
C ILE A 589 25.41 32.59 25.63
N THR A 590 25.94 32.10 26.76
CA THR A 590 26.01 32.94 27.99
C THR A 590 27.14 33.99 27.88
N ARG A 591 27.01 35.08 28.64
CA ARG A 591 28.04 36.11 28.69
C ARG A 591 29.41 35.55 29.10
N ALA A 592 29.42 34.67 30.10
CA ALA A 592 30.65 34.02 30.57
C ALA A 592 31.30 33.14 29.47
N GLN A 593 30.49 32.46 28.64
CA GLN A 593 31.02 31.70 27.52
C GLN A 593 31.59 32.58 26.42
N LEU A 594 31.02 33.73 26.16
CA LEU A 594 31.57 34.70 25.21
C LEU A 594 32.88 35.28 25.72
N ASP A 595 32.94 35.73 26.98
CA ASP A 595 34.15 36.30 27.60
C ASP A 595 35.30 35.26 27.63
N TYR A 596 35.01 34.00 27.93
CA TYR A 596 35.99 32.92 27.86
C TYR A 596 36.59 32.76 26.46
N ARG A 597 35.75 32.80 25.41
CA ARG A 597 36.20 32.70 24.01
C ARG A 597 37.03 33.88 23.58
N ILE A 598 36.61 35.10 23.94
CA ILE A 598 37.34 36.33 23.66
C ILE A 598 38.72 36.31 24.32
N THR A 599 38.81 35.88 25.58
CA THR A 599 40.07 35.82 26.35
C THR A 599 41.01 34.72 25.80
N LYS A 600 40.48 33.60 25.42
CA LYS A 600 41.24 32.45 24.91
C LYS A 600 41.87 32.70 23.53
N GLU A 601 41.27 33.58 22.73
CA GLU A 601 41.69 33.87 21.35
C GLU A 601 42.38 35.23 21.18
N ASN A 602 42.67 35.95 22.27
CA ASN A 602 43.30 37.31 22.23
C ASN A 602 42.50 38.34 21.37
N LEU A 603 41.19 38.22 21.29
CA LEU A 603 40.31 39.11 20.55
C LEU A 603 40.01 40.45 21.28
N ALA A 604 40.78 40.78 22.31
CA ALA A 604 40.60 41.97 23.13
C ALA A 604 41.06 43.31 22.47
N GLY A 605 41.31 43.28 21.17
CA GLY A 605 41.81 44.45 20.42
C GLY A 605 40.91 44.94 19.29
N LEU A 606 39.60 44.51 19.23
CA LEU A 606 38.62 44.99 18.24
C LEU A 606 37.47 45.74 18.89
#